data_fe2022c67571392c5d971ba5b6caf314
#
_entry.id   fe2022c67571392c5d971ba5b6caf314
#
_cell.length_a   1.000
_cell.length_b   1.000
_cell.length_c   1.000
_cell.angle_alpha   90.00
_cell.angle_beta   90.00
_cell.angle_gamma   90.00
#
_symmetry.space_group_name_H-M   'P 1'
#
loop_
_entity.id
_entity.type
_entity.pdbx_description
1 polymer ?
#
loop_
_entity_poly.entity_id
_entity_poly.type
_entity_poly.pdbx_seq_one_letter_code
_entity_poly.pdbx_strand_id
1 'polypeptide(L)'
;MSTWQPLCHINDIEEGQSKGFERNAQPLFVVRGQQEQRDQFYVYRNSCPHLGINLEWQDDQFLDHDGLLIQCAMHGALFLIDTGMCIAGPCQGQRLQMIEHRLNQEILEIRLSE
;
A
#
# COMPACT_ATOMS: atom_id res chain seq x y z
N MET A 1 -4.79 -2.82 -23.24
CA MET A 1 -5.91 -2.64 -22.29
C MET A 1 -5.56 -3.25 -20.96
N SER A 2 -5.86 -2.55 -19.92
CA SER A 2 -5.67 -3.09 -18.57
C SER A 2 -6.88 -3.95 -18.20
N THR A 3 -6.62 -5.07 -17.54
CA THR A 3 -7.66 -5.98 -17.09
C THR A 3 -7.50 -6.18 -15.59
N TRP A 4 -8.59 -6.55 -14.94
CA TRP A 4 -8.55 -6.91 -13.53
C TRP A 4 -7.79 -8.22 -13.36
N GLN A 5 -6.90 -8.26 -12.39
CA GLN A 5 -6.17 -9.47 -12.07
C GLN A 5 -6.21 -9.72 -10.57
N PRO A 6 -6.31 -10.98 -10.15
CA PRO A 6 -6.31 -11.27 -8.72
C PRO A 6 -4.94 -10.99 -8.11
N LEU A 7 -4.95 -10.39 -6.92
CA LEU A 7 -3.72 -10.13 -6.20
C LEU A 7 -3.57 -11.08 -5.01
N CYS A 8 -4.59 -11.15 -4.16
CA CYS A 8 -4.53 -11.99 -2.97
C CYS A 8 -5.94 -12.19 -2.41
N HIS A 9 -6.05 -13.16 -1.49
CA HIS A 9 -7.25 -13.35 -0.70
C HIS A 9 -7.24 -12.38 0.48
N ILE A 10 -8.42 -11.95 0.93
CA ILE A 10 -8.49 -11.00 2.05
C ILE A 10 -7.84 -11.56 3.31
N ASN A 11 -7.85 -12.89 3.49
CA ASN A 11 -7.24 -13.52 4.65
C ASN A 11 -5.71 -13.62 4.58
N ASP A 12 -5.12 -13.22 3.46
CA ASP A 12 -3.67 -13.21 3.34
C ASP A 12 -3.04 -12.05 4.11
N ILE A 13 -3.85 -11.06 4.48
CA ILE A 13 -3.39 -9.89 5.22
C ILE A 13 -4.31 -9.72 6.42
N GLU A 14 -3.73 -9.69 7.61
CA GLU A 14 -4.50 -9.47 8.83
C GLU A 14 -4.89 -8.00 8.98
N GLU A 15 -5.95 -7.75 9.72
CA GLU A 15 -6.38 -6.37 10.00
C GLU A 15 -5.23 -5.58 10.61
N GLY A 16 -5.04 -4.36 10.11
CA GLY A 16 -3.98 -3.50 10.60
C GLY A 16 -2.59 -3.89 10.14
N GLN A 17 -2.49 -4.77 9.14
CA GLN A 17 -1.21 -5.24 8.63
C GLN A 17 -1.02 -4.85 7.17
N SER A 18 0.16 -5.09 6.65
CA SER A 18 0.51 -4.79 5.27
C SER A 18 1.26 -5.96 4.67
N LYS A 19 1.30 -6.00 3.33
CA LYS A 19 2.04 -7.04 2.63
C LYS A 19 2.50 -6.52 1.28
N GLY A 20 3.74 -6.85 0.91
CA GLY A 20 4.31 -6.49 -0.38
C GLY A 20 4.04 -7.53 -1.44
N PHE A 21 3.91 -7.07 -2.67
CA PHE A 21 3.67 -7.92 -3.84
C PHE A 21 4.43 -7.37 -5.03
N GLU A 22 4.55 -8.19 -6.07
CA GLU A 22 5.05 -7.76 -7.36
C GLU A 22 4.15 -8.31 -8.44
N ARG A 23 3.74 -7.45 -9.37
CA ARG A 23 2.94 -7.83 -10.54
C ARG A 23 3.44 -7.05 -11.74
N ASN A 24 3.60 -7.74 -12.88
CA ASN A 24 4.06 -7.11 -14.11
C ASN A 24 5.37 -6.36 -13.92
N ALA A 25 6.28 -6.92 -13.12
CA ALA A 25 7.57 -6.31 -12.76
C ALA A 25 7.43 -4.99 -12.00
N GLN A 26 6.26 -4.71 -11.42
CA GLN A 26 6.04 -3.51 -10.62
C GLN A 26 5.87 -3.91 -9.15
N PRO A 27 6.67 -3.34 -8.25
CA PRO A 27 6.49 -3.58 -6.81
C PRO A 27 5.29 -2.78 -6.31
N LEU A 28 4.48 -3.41 -5.47
CA LEU A 28 3.34 -2.75 -4.86
C LEU A 28 3.11 -3.33 -3.47
N PHE A 29 2.26 -2.68 -2.70
CA PHE A 29 1.91 -3.21 -1.38
C PHE A 29 0.45 -2.93 -1.08
N VAL A 30 -0.09 -3.73 -0.16
CA VAL A 30 -1.47 -3.63 0.29
C VAL A 30 -1.45 -3.36 1.79
N VAL A 31 -2.31 -2.44 2.22
CA VAL A 31 -2.57 -2.20 3.65
C VAL A 31 -4.01 -2.56 3.91
N ARG A 32 -4.25 -3.37 4.94
CA ARG A 32 -5.60 -3.66 5.41
C ARG A 32 -5.88 -2.79 6.62
N GLY A 33 -6.86 -1.88 6.48
CA GLY A 33 -7.19 -0.94 7.54
C GLY A 33 -7.85 -1.60 8.73
N GLN A 34 -7.91 -0.86 9.83
CA GLN A 34 -8.50 -1.32 11.09
C GLN A 34 -9.83 -0.64 11.38
N GLN A 35 -10.67 -0.48 10.40
CA GLN A 35 -11.95 0.17 10.64
C GLN A 35 -12.97 -0.83 11.17
N GLU A 36 -13.69 -0.40 12.20
CA GLU A 36 -14.53 -1.27 13.00
C GLU A 36 -15.62 -2.02 12.26
N GLN A 37 -16.09 -1.49 11.15
CA GLN A 37 -17.28 -2.04 10.50
C GLN A 37 -17.05 -2.54 9.09
N ARG A 38 -15.86 -2.34 8.51
CA ARG A 38 -15.58 -2.74 7.14
C ARG A 38 -14.11 -3.07 6.98
N ASP A 39 -13.87 -4.15 6.26
CA ASP A 39 -12.54 -4.40 5.75
C ASP A 39 -12.23 -3.38 4.68
N GLN A 40 -11.19 -2.59 4.88
CA GLN A 40 -10.74 -1.65 3.89
C GLN A 40 -9.34 -1.99 3.46
N PHE A 41 -9.16 -2.05 2.16
CA PHE A 41 -7.88 -2.36 1.54
C PHE A 41 -7.41 -1.16 0.75
N TYR A 42 -6.12 -0.86 0.85
CA TYR A 42 -5.49 0.21 0.11
C TYR A 42 -4.27 -0.36 -0.59
N VAL A 43 -4.17 -0.11 -1.88
CA VAL A 43 -3.10 -0.66 -2.71
C VAL A 43 -2.30 0.50 -3.29
N TYR A 44 -1.00 0.47 -3.07
CA TYR A 44 -0.11 1.52 -3.52
C TYR A 44 1.10 0.94 -4.23
N ARG A 45 1.66 1.72 -5.15
CA ARG A 45 2.94 1.38 -5.74
C ARG A 45 4.01 1.49 -4.65
N ASN A 46 4.91 0.50 -4.59
CA ASN A 46 5.98 0.48 -3.60
C ASN A 46 7.15 1.32 -4.12
N SER A 47 6.98 2.63 -4.05
CA SER A 47 7.97 3.58 -4.51
C SER A 47 7.81 4.88 -3.74
N CYS A 48 8.85 5.23 -2.98
CA CYS A 48 8.85 6.50 -2.23
C CYS A 48 8.87 7.66 -3.21
N PRO A 49 7.92 8.62 -3.11
CA PRO A 49 7.88 9.73 -4.06
C PRO A 49 9.11 10.61 -4.05
N HIS A 50 9.87 10.60 -2.95
CA HIS A 50 11.09 11.39 -2.87
C HIS A 50 12.25 10.77 -3.65
N LEU A 51 12.48 9.48 -3.49
CA LEU A 51 13.67 8.81 -4.04
C LEU A 51 13.36 7.69 -5.02
N GLY A 52 12.10 7.29 -5.17
CA GLY A 52 11.74 6.20 -6.06
C GLY A 52 12.17 4.82 -5.55
N ILE A 53 12.53 4.71 -4.28
CA ILE A 53 12.95 3.44 -3.69
C ILE A 53 11.78 2.76 -2.99
N ASN A 54 11.94 1.47 -2.72
CA ASN A 54 10.93 0.73 -1.97
C ASN A 54 10.82 1.26 -0.55
N LEU A 55 9.58 1.24 -0.01
CA LEU A 55 9.31 1.81 1.30
C LEU A 55 9.65 0.88 2.46
N GLU A 56 9.50 -0.42 2.28
CA GLU A 56 9.55 -1.37 3.38
C GLU A 56 10.93 -1.39 4.07
N TRP A 57 10.89 -1.46 5.40
CA TRP A 57 12.10 -1.58 6.21
C TRP A 57 12.41 -3.04 6.56
N GLN A 58 11.43 -3.92 6.44
CA GLN A 58 11.55 -5.37 6.49
C GLN A 58 10.52 -5.93 5.54
N ASP A 59 10.66 -7.21 5.21
CA ASP A 59 9.68 -7.86 4.32
C ASP A 59 8.28 -7.64 4.85
N ASP A 60 7.39 -7.12 4.00
CA ASP A 60 5.98 -6.86 4.27
C ASP A 60 5.71 -5.79 5.35
N GLN A 61 6.72 -5.06 5.79
CA GLN A 61 6.56 -4.04 6.84
C GLN A 61 6.53 -2.65 6.21
N PHE A 62 5.33 -2.12 6.03
CA PHE A 62 5.09 -0.80 5.42
C PHE A 62 4.47 0.19 6.39
N LEU A 63 4.16 -0.24 7.61
CA LEU A 63 3.45 0.59 8.57
C LEU A 63 4.37 1.03 9.70
N ASP A 64 4.03 2.17 10.32
CA ASP A 64 4.76 2.63 11.48
C ASP A 64 4.48 1.72 12.69
N HIS A 65 5.12 2.02 13.81
CA HIS A 65 5.02 1.18 15.00
C HIS A 65 3.58 0.98 15.46
N ASP A 66 2.74 2.00 15.32
CA ASP A 66 1.35 1.95 15.79
C ASP A 66 0.39 1.39 14.74
N GLY A 67 0.85 1.17 13.52
CA GLY A 67 0.00 0.68 12.44
C GLY A 67 -0.99 1.71 11.92
N LEU A 68 -0.77 2.99 12.18
CA LEU A 68 -1.67 4.07 11.82
C LEU A 68 -1.24 4.81 10.56
N LEU A 69 0.03 4.73 10.21
CA LEU A 69 0.59 5.45 9.07
C LEU A 69 1.49 4.51 8.27
N ILE A 70 1.62 4.80 6.98
CA ILE A 70 2.61 4.14 6.14
C ILE A 70 3.94 4.85 6.37
N GLN A 71 5.01 4.09 6.55
CA GLN A 71 6.33 4.64 6.84
C GLN A 71 7.34 4.18 5.82
N CYS A 72 8.12 5.14 5.29
CA CYS A 72 9.25 4.84 4.43
C CYS A 72 10.47 4.53 5.30
N ALA A 73 11.18 3.44 4.99
CA ALA A 73 12.35 3.04 5.76
C ALA A 73 13.46 4.07 5.69
N MET A 74 13.57 4.77 4.55
CA MET A 74 14.57 5.80 4.38
C MET A 74 13.97 7.14 4.78
N HIS A 75 14.66 7.87 5.64
CA HIS A 75 14.26 9.22 6.07
C HIS A 75 12.99 9.31 6.91
N GLY A 76 12.35 8.18 7.23
CA GLY A 76 11.19 8.17 8.11
C GLY A 76 9.97 8.93 7.60
N ALA A 77 9.82 9.08 6.28
CA ALA A 77 8.65 9.73 5.72
C ALA A 77 7.39 8.97 6.11
N LEU A 78 6.32 9.72 6.45
CA LEU A 78 5.06 9.15 6.90
C LEU A 78 3.94 9.55 5.95
N PHE A 79 3.07 8.60 5.65
CA PHE A 79 1.97 8.79 4.70
C PHE A 79 0.65 8.36 5.32
N LEU A 80 -0.43 9.05 4.98
CA LEU A 80 -1.77 8.63 5.38
C LEU A 80 -2.13 7.34 4.64
N ILE A 81 -2.78 6.41 5.36
CA ILE A 81 -3.14 5.13 4.77
C ILE A 81 -4.21 5.30 3.70
N ASP A 82 -5.21 6.15 3.94
CA ASP A 82 -6.38 6.26 3.07
C ASP A 82 -6.12 7.09 1.80
N THR A 83 -5.19 8.01 1.83
CA THR A 83 -4.93 8.88 0.68
C THR A 83 -3.53 8.73 0.10
N GLY A 84 -2.59 8.19 0.88
CA GLY A 84 -1.19 8.12 0.48
C GLY A 84 -0.45 9.44 0.57
N MET A 85 -1.07 10.47 1.15
CA MET A 85 -0.45 11.78 1.25
C MET A 85 0.70 11.77 2.27
N CYS A 86 1.85 12.30 1.89
CA CYS A 86 2.98 12.44 2.78
C CYS A 86 2.72 13.58 3.75
N ILE A 87 2.75 13.29 5.05
CA ILE A 87 2.50 14.27 6.09
C ILE A 87 3.74 14.62 6.90
N ALA A 88 4.83 13.89 6.72
CA ALA A 88 6.08 14.16 7.42
C ALA A 88 7.25 13.62 6.60
N GLY A 89 8.39 14.29 6.71
CA GLY A 89 9.59 13.89 6.01
C GLY A 89 9.86 14.71 4.76
N PRO A 90 10.89 14.32 3.99
CA PRO A 90 11.32 15.14 2.84
C PRO A 90 10.34 15.19 1.68
N CYS A 91 9.37 14.28 1.63
CA CYS A 91 8.38 14.26 0.55
C CYS A 91 7.06 14.91 0.94
N GLN A 92 7.05 15.73 1.98
CA GLN A 92 5.83 16.39 2.43
C GLN A 92 5.18 17.15 1.27
N GLY A 93 3.87 16.93 1.08
CA GLY A 93 3.13 17.51 -0.03
C GLY A 93 3.04 16.60 -1.25
N GLN A 94 3.81 15.52 -1.29
CA GLN A 94 3.70 14.51 -2.34
C GLN A 94 2.85 13.35 -1.85
N ARG A 95 2.53 12.42 -2.72
CA ARG A 95 1.73 11.27 -2.34
C ARG A 95 2.20 10.01 -3.02
N LEU A 96 1.89 8.88 -2.40
CA LEU A 96 2.07 7.57 -3.01
C LEU A 96 1.08 7.40 -4.16
N GLN A 97 1.47 6.63 -5.16
CA GLN A 97 0.58 6.35 -6.28
C GLN A 97 -0.34 5.19 -5.90
N MET A 98 -1.65 5.49 -5.83
CA MET A 98 -2.65 4.47 -5.55
C MET A 98 -2.90 3.62 -6.79
N ILE A 99 -2.98 2.32 -6.59
CA ILE A 99 -3.29 1.37 -7.66
C ILE A 99 -4.79 1.06 -7.59
N GLU A 100 -5.44 1.10 -8.74
CA GLU A 100 -6.85 0.79 -8.83
C GLU A 100 -7.12 -0.64 -8.35
N HIS A 101 -8.09 -0.80 -7.46
CA HIS A 101 -8.36 -2.09 -6.84
C HIS A 101 -9.83 -2.22 -6.50
N ARG A 102 -10.26 -3.47 -6.31
CA ARG A 102 -11.62 -3.79 -5.89
C ARG A 102 -11.64 -5.13 -5.18
N LEU A 103 -12.69 -5.36 -4.40
CA LEU A 103 -12.94 -6.68 -3.82
C LEU A 103 -13.97 -7.40 -4.68
N ASN A 104 -13.64 -8.60 -5.11
CA ASN A 104 -14.55 -9.50 -5.80
C ASN A 104 -14.74 -10.71 -4.90
N GLN A 105 -15.83 -10.69 -4.11
CA GLN A 105 -16.05 -11.65 -3.01
C GLN A 105 -14.89 -11.53 -2.02
N GLU A 106 -14.09 -12.56 -1.86
CA GLU A 106 -12.98 -12.56 -0.90
C GLU A 106 -11.62 -12.36 -1.58
N ILE A 107 -11.62 -11.99 -2.85
CA ILE A 107 -10.40 -11.79 -3.63
C ILE A 107 -10.19 -10.30 -3.89
N LEU A 108 -9.03 -9.81 -3.51
CA LEU A 108 -8.62 -8.45 -3.84
C LEU A 108 -8.03 -8.48 -5.25
N GLU A 109 -8.63 -7.70 -6.13
CA GLU A 109 -8.19 -7.58 -7.51
C GLU A 109 -7.62 -6.20 -7.78
N ILE A 110 -6.65 -6.13 -8.67
CA ILE A 110 -6.04 -4.86 -9.06
C ILE A 110 -6.09 -4.71 -10.57
N ARG A 111 -5.97 -3.46 -11.01
CA ARG A 111 -5.84 -3.14 -12.43
C ARG A 111 -4.67 -2.18 -12.59
N LEU A 112 -3.62 -2.66 -13.23
CA LEU A 112 -2.43 -1.87 -13.47
C LEU A 112 -2.52 -1.20 -14.81
N SER A 113 -2.18 0.09 -14.86
CA SER A 113 -2.06 0.77 -16.14
C SER A 113 -0.70 0.45 -16.75
N GLU A 114 -0.71 0.33 -18.04
CA GLU A 114 0.50 0.08 -18.81
C GLU A 114 1.16 1.39 -19.25
#